data_a6ec1d0f374a8871cdda0591e1f8e569
#
_entry.id   a6ec1d0f374a8871cdda0591e1f8e569
#
_cell.length_a   1.000
_cell.length_b   1.000
_cell.length_c   1.000
_cell.angle_alpha   90.00
_cell.angle_beta   90.00
_cell.angle_gamma   90.00
#
_symmetry.space_group_name_H-M   'P 1'
#
loop_
_entity.id
_entity.type
_entity.pdbx_description
1 polymer ?
#
loop_
_entity_poly.entity_id
_entity_poly.type
_entity_poly.pdbx_seq_one_letter_code
_entity_poly.pdbx_strand_id
1 'polypeptide(L)'
;MKCYFDRKHLAQMRETLQVVRPKTDNLLLKYVAHQFVDSRAKEYAHHGFARRIQTLARCIENAFRIVPPGTVKIPSKNRLHDAQINIQAAIGNTYGCVDNLAWVWVHERGLANSIDRQQVGLRKHHKKMRETLSAELREYLDTLESWFGYLVDYRDAFAHRIPLYIPPGGVRPKDHERAKELEDRKTAALNALNPYEYERLDAEQMKLFVFQPLICHSFNEMPAPMAFHPQLIADFLTVEALGLKMLGELAAATAAHSH
;
A
#
# COMPACT_ATOMS: atom_id res chain seq x y z
N MET A 1 -25.28 1.36 -15.33
CA MET A 1 -24.07 0.60 -14.97
C MET A 1 -24.07 0.40 -13.47
N LYS A 2 -23.60 -0.75 -12.96
CA LYS A 2 -23.54 -1.08 -11.53
C LYS A 2 -22.15 -0.73 -10.99
N CYS A 3 -22.07 -0.14 -9.79
CA CYS A 3 -20.80 0.13 -9.11
C CYS A 3 -20.08 -1.19 -8.76
N TYR A 4 -18.75 -1.17 -8.72
CA TYR A 4 -17.93 -2.33 -8.34
C TYR A 4 -18.21 -2.75 -6.88
N PHE A 5 -18.22 -1.78 -5.97
CA PHE A 5 -18.56 -2.03 -4.56
C PHE A 5 -20.06 -1.88 -4.32
N ASP A 6 -20.60 -2.68 -3.43
CA ASP A 6 -21.97 -2.51 -2.93
C ASP A 6 -22.09 -1.33 -1.93
N ARG A 7 -23.33 -1.01 -1.56
CA ARG A 7 -23.61 0.11 -0.65
C ARG A 7 -22.97 -0.04 0.75
N LYS A 8 -22.91 -1.28 1.25
CA LYS A 8 -22.34 -1.58 2.58
C LYS A 8 -20.84 -1.31 2.56
N HIS A 9 -20.11 -1.84 1.58
CA HIS A 9 -18.67 -1.61 1.43
C HIS A 9 -18.34 -0.13 1.21
N LEU A 10 -19.14 0.59 0.41
CA LEU A 10 -18.96 2.04 0.21
C LEU A 10 -19.14 2.84 1.51
N ALA A 11 -20.13 2.49 2.35
CA ALA A 11 -20.34 3.13 3.65
C ALA A 11 -19.16 2.85 4.59
N GLN A 12 -18.75 1.59 4.72
CA GLN A 12 -17.62 1.18 5.57
C GLN A 12 -16.31 1.89 5.16
N MET A 13 -15.98 1.94 3.88
CA MET A 13 -14.79 2.64 3.40
C MET A 13 -14.83 4.14 3.72
N ARG A 14 -16.01 4.77 3.62
CA ARG A 14 -16.19 6.18 3.95
C ARG A 14 -15.96 6.45 5.44
N GLU A 15 -16.54 5.63 6.31
CA GLU A 15 -16.36 5.74 7.76
C GLU A 15 -14.89 5.54 8.15
N THR A 16 -14.24 4.50 7.60
CA THR A 16 -12.83 4.23 7.91
C THR A 16 -11.92 5.32 7.36
N LEU A 17 -12.21 5.89 6.19
CA LEU A 17 -11.44 7.02 5.66
C LEU A 17 -11.44 8.22 6.61
N GLN A 18 -12.58 8.50 7.28
CA GLN A 18 -12.71 9.63 8.20
C GLN A 18 -11.81 9.51 9.44
N VAL A 19 -11.43 8.29 9.85
CA VAL A 19 -10.57 8.08 11.02
C VAL A 19 -9.08 8.02 10.68
N VAL A 20 -8.70 8.00 9.40
CA VAL A 20 -7.28 7.94 8.97
C VAL A 20 -6.49 9.12 9.52
N ARG A 21 -7.00 10.35 9.33
CA ARG A 21 -6.31 11.57 9.80
C ARG A 21 -6.24 11.64 11.33
N PRO A 22 -7.35 11.53 12.09
CA PRO A 22 -7.30 11.54 13.55
C PRO A 22 -6.39 10.46 14.14
N LYS A 23 -6.37 9.26 13.57
CA LYS A 23 -5.47 8.18 14.01
C LYS A 23 -4.01 8.50 13.73
N THR A 24 -3.71 9.11 12.56
CA THR A 24 -2.36 9.59 12.24
C THR A 24 -1.90 10.61 13.28
N ASP A 25 -2.70 11.65 13.53
CA ASP A 25 -2.34 12.71 14.47
C ASP A 25 -2.14 12.18 15.90
N ASN A 26 -3.02 11.29 16.36
CA ASN A 26 -2.87 10.63 17.66
C ASN A 26 -1.58 9.80 17.76
N LEU A 27 -1.26 9.03 16.72
CA LEU A 27 -0.03 8.23 16.68
C LEU A 27 1.22 9.12 16.69
N LEU A 28 1.21 10.22 15.92
CA LEU A 28 2.30 11.19 15.91
C LEU A 28 2.53 11.83 17.27
N LEU A 29 1.46 12.26 17.95
CA LEU A 29 1.56 12.82 19.30
C LEU A 29 2.19 11.84 20.28
N LYS A 30 1.85 10.56 20.21
CA LYS A 30 2.45 9.51 21.06
C LYS A 30 3.94 9.33 20.78
N TYR A 31 4.38 9.36 19.51
CA TYR A 31 5.80 9.28 19.15
C TYR A 31 6.58 10.52 19.55
N VAL A 32 5.99 11.71 19.45
CA VAL A 32 6.61 12.96 19.92
C VAL A 32 6.74 13.00 21.44
N ALA A 33 5.73 12.49 22.16
CA ALA A 33 5.74 12.44 23.62
C ALA A 33 6.69 11.38 24.19
N HIS A 34 7.06 10.34 23.41
CA HIS A 34 7.95 9.29 23.86
C HIS A 34 9.38 9.82 24.06
N GLN A 35 9.96 9.52 25.23
CA GLN A 35 11.32 9.94 25.58
C GLN A 35 12.33 8.90 25.05
N PHE A 36 12.86 9.13 23.85
CA PHE A 36 13.93 8.31 23.29
C PHE A 36 15.27 8.59 23.99
N VAL A 37 15.98 7.54 24.33
CA VAL A 37 17.34 7.62 24.91
C VAL A 37 18.36 7.78 23.78
N ASP A 38 18.20 7.04 22.69
CA ASP A 38 19.10 7.07 21.54
C ASP A 38 18.67 8.14 20.52
N SER A 39 19.60 9.01 20.11
CA SER A 39 19.34 10.10 19.16
C SER A 39 18.99 9.59 17.75
N ARG A 40 19.55 8.46 17.33
CA ARG A 40 19.24 7.83 16.03
C ARG A 40 17.86 7.18 16.06
N ALA A 41 17.48 6.53 17.16
CA ALA A 41 16.14 6.04 17.35
C ALA A 41 15.12 7.18 17.22
N LYS A 42 15.37 8.32 17.89
CA LYS A 42 14.56 9.52 17.79
C LYS A 42 14.47 10.04 16.34
N GLU A 43 15.59 10.07 15.61
CA GLU A 43 15.62 10.48 14.21
C GLU A 43 14.76 9.56 13.33
N TYR A 44 14.91 8.23 13.44
CA TYR A 44 14.12 7.27 12.71
C TYR A 44 12.62 7.35 13.05
N ALA A 45 12.29 7.62 14.31
CA ALA A 45 10.91 7.82 14.76
C ALA A 45 10.30 9.11 14.18
N HIS A 46 10.94 10.26 14.38
CA HIS A 46 10.37 11.57 14.05
C HIS A 46 10.55 11.94 12.56
N HIS A 47 11.68 11.61 11.95
CA HIS A 47 11.98 11.98 10.57
C HIS A 47 11.82 10.82 9.58
N GLY A 48 11.80 9.60 10.07
CA GLY A 48 11.50 8.41 9.31
C GLY A 48 10.01 8.06 9.39
N PHE A 49 9.61 7.35 10.43
CA PHE A 49 8.26 6.81 10.59
C PHE A 49 7.16 7.89 10.54
N ALA A 50 7.31 8.98 11.31
CA ALA A 50 6.29 10.01 11.40
C ALA A 50 6.01 10.69 10.04
N ARG A 51 7.05 11.02 9.26
CA ARG A 51 6.86 11.60 7.92
C ARG A 51 6.21 10.61 6.95
N ARG A 52 6.57 9.33 7.04
CA ARG A 52 6.01 8.31 6.15
C ARG A 52 4.54 8.06 6.41
N ILE A 53 4.11 7.96 7.67
CA ILE A 53 2.69 7.74 7.97
C ILE A 53 1.83 8.95 7.60
N GLN A 54 2.35 10.16 7.72
CA GLN A 54 1.68 11.37 7.22
C GLN A 54 1.53 11.33 5.69
N THR A 55 2.59 10.94 4.98
CA THR A 55 2.56 10.80 3.53
C THR A 55 1.58 9.69 3.13
N LEU A 56 1.57 8.54 3.81
CA LEU A 56 0.62 7.45 3.58
C LEU A 56 -0.82 7.93 3.73
N ALA A 57 -1.15 8.61 4.83
CA ALA A 57 -2.49 9.17 5.06
C ALA A 57 -2.89 10.13 3.91
N ARG A 58 -1.98 11.00 3.48
CA ARG A 58 -2.23 11.93 2.37
C ARG A 58 -2.44 11.22 1.03
N CYS A 59 -1.65 10.19 0.76
CA CYS A 59 -1.82 9.37 -0.46
C CYS A 59 -3.18 8.68 -0.50
N ILE A 60 -3.65 8.16 0.63
CA ILE A 60 -4.98 7.55 0.75
C ILE A 60 -6.07 8.59 0.45
N GLU A 61 -6.04 9.75 1.10
CA GLU A 61 -6.99 10.84 0.85
C GLU A 61 -7.02 11.23 -0.64
N ASN A 62 -5.84 11.35 -1.26
CA ASN A 62 -5.72 11.70 -2.66
C ASN A 62 -6.28 10.61 -3.58
N ALA A 63 -5.95 9.33 -3.36
CA ALA A 63 -6.46 8.21 -4.16
C ALA A 63 -8.00 8.17 -4.12
N PHE A 64 -8.60 8.30 -2.94
CA PHE A 64 -10.05 8.35 -2.75
C PHE A 64 -10.71 9.57 -3.41
N ARG A 65 -10.04 10.72 -3.41
CA ARG A 65 -10.52 11.94 -4.06
C ARG A 65 -10.41 11.89 -5.58
N ILE A 66 -9.30 11.38 -6.11
CA ILE A 66 -9.03 11.29 -7.54
C ILE A 66 -9.93 10.24 -8.21
N VAL A 67 -10.03 9.06 -7.61
CA VAL A 67 -10.89 7.97 -8.07
C VAL A 67 -11.75 7.51 -6.89
N PRO A 68 -12.92 8.13 -6.65
CA PRO A 68 -13.81 7.70 -5.56
C PRO A 68 -14.25 6.23 -5.71
N PRO A 69 -14.42 5.48 -4.60
CA PRO A 69 -14.79 4.05 -4.67
C PRO A 69 -16.15 3.78 -5.34
N GLY A 70 -17.03 4.80 -5.39
CA GLY A 70 -18.30 4.73 -6.10
C GLY A 70 -18.22 5.04 -7.61
N THR A 71 -17.02 5.19 -8.17
CA THR A 71 -16.81 5.51 -9.58
C THR A 71 -17.35 4.37 -10.48
N VAL A 72 -18.22 4.72 -11.44
CA VAL A 72 -18.85 3.78 -12.37
C VAL A 72 -18.30 3.93 -13.78
N LYS A 73 -18.09 5.18 -14.22
CA LYS A 73 -17.51 5.49 -15.52
C LYS A 73 -16.00 5.37 -15.46
N ILE A 74 -15.38 4.91 -16.54
CA ILE A 74 -13.92 4.86 -16.65
C ILE A 74 -13.36 6.27 -16.50
N PRO A 75 -12.48 6.52 -15.52
CA PRO A 75 -11.81 7.81 -15.39
C PRO A 75 -10.88 8.08 -16.59
N SER A 76 -10.56 9.35 -16.84
CA SER A 76 -9.56 9.70 -17.85
C SER A 76 -8.18 9.10 -17.54
N LYS A 77 -7.35 8.90 -18.57
CA LYS A 77 -5.98 8.37 -18.43
C LYS A 77 -5.18 9.16 -17.38
N ASN A 78 -5.25 10.49 -17.40
CA ASN A 78 -4.56 11.33 -16.43
C ASN A 78 -5.03 11.09 -14.99
N ARG A 79 -6.34 10.98 -14.77
CA ARG A 79 -6.87 10.66 -13.43
C ARG A 79 -6.44 9.30 -12.92
N LEU A 80 -6.41 8.28 -13.81
CA LEU A 80 -5.90 6.96 -13.44
C LEU A 80 -4.41 7.01 -13.11
N HIS A 81 -3.62 7.77 -13.88
CA HIS A 81 -2.21 7.95 -13.64
C HIS A 81 -1.93 8.69 -12.31
N ASP A 82 -2.66 9.78 -12.03
CA ASP A 82 -2.54 10.49 -10.76
C ASP A 82 -2.90 9.60 -9.54
N ALA A 83 -3.94 8.77 -9.66
CA ALA A 83 -4.28 7.80 -8.63
C ALA A 83 -3.17 6.75 -8.45
N GLN A 84 -2.63 6.22 -9.55
CA GLN A 84 -1.53 5.26 -9.56
C GLN A 84 -0.27 5.80 -8.87
N ILE A 85 0.13 7.05 -9.11
CA ILE A 85 1.25 7.71 -8.42
C ILE A 85 1.01 7.71 -6.90
N ASN A 86 -0.19 8.09 -6.45
CA ASN A 86 -0.52 8.10 -5.02
C ASN A 86 -0.53 6.69 -4.42
N ILE A 87 -1.01 5.67 -5.15
CA ILE A 87 -1.01 4.28 -4.68
C ILE A 87 0.42 3.75 -4.56
N GLN A 88 1.27 3.99 -5.55
CA GLN A 88 2.69 3.60 -5.49
C GLN A 88 3.40 4.27 -4.30
N ALA A 89 3.17 5.58 -4.12
CA ALA A 89 3.71 6.31 -2.96
C ALA A 89 3.17 5.77 -1.63
N ALA A 90 1.88 5.38 -1.55
CA ALA A 90 1.31 4.76 -0.37
C ALA A 90 2.01 3.44 -0.03
N ILE A 91 2.16 2.52 -0.99
CA ILE A 91 2.84 1.23 -0.81
C ILE A 91 4.28 1.43 -0.35
N GLY A 92 5.03 2.33 -1.01
CA GLY A 92 6.41 2.63 -0.65
C GLY A 92 6.55 3.21 0.76
N ASN A 93 5.61 4.08 1.18
CA ASN A 93 5.61 4.62 2.54
C ASN A 93 5.13 3.60 3.59
N THR A 94 4.18 2.73 3.26
CA THR A 94 3.78 1.60 4.10
C THR A 94 4.97 0.70 4.41
N TYR A 95 5.71 0.28 3.37
CA TYR A 95 6.92 -0.53 3.53
C TYR A 95 7.98 0.20 4.36
N GLY A 96 8.25 1.46 4.04
CA GLY A 96 9.22 2.27 4.76
C GLY A 96 8.83 2.58 6.21
N CYS A 97 7.54 2.61 6.57
CA CYS A 97 7.09 2.68 7.97
C CYS A 97 7.55 1.45 8.74
N VAL A 98 7.37 0.26 8.18
CA VAL A 98 7.81 -1.01 8.80
C VAL A 98 9.31 -1.02 9.03
N ASP A 99 10.08 -0.63 8.02
CA ASP A 99 11.55 -0.54 8.13
C ASP A 99 11.97 0.48 9.20
N ASN A 100 11.34 1.64 9.23
CA ASN A 100 11.67 2.65 10.24
C ASN A 100 11.37 2.17 11.67
N LEU A 101 10.25 1.47 11.90
CA LEU A 101 9.94 0.89 13.20
C LEU A 101 11.01 -0.12 13.64
N ALA A 102 11.50 -0.95 12.72
CA ALA A 102 12.60 -1.88 13.00
C ALA A 102 13.88 -1.15 13.41
N TRP A 103 14.25 -0.09 12.69
CA TRP A 103 15.43 0.71 13.03
C TRP A 103 15.26 1.50 14.32
N VAL A 104 14.07 2.02 14.64
CA VAL A 104 13.78 2.65 15.94
C VAL A 104 14.11 1.67 17.07
N TRP A 105 13.62 0.45 17.00
CA TRP A 105 13.88 -0.58 18.01
C TRP A 105 15.39 -0.88 18.14
N VAL A 106 16.04 -1.15 17.01
CA VAL A 106 17.46 -1.53 16.99
C VAL A 106 18.35 -0.45 17.61
N HIS A 107 18.09 0.82 17.29
CA HIS A 107 18.86 1.92 17.87
C HIS A 107 18.54 2.13 19.36
N GLU A 108 17.26 2.20 19.72
CA GLU A 108 16.85 2.45 21.10
C GLU A 108 17.33 1.35 22.05
N ARG A 109 17.49 0.12 21.55
CA ARG A 109 18.00 -1.02 22.31
C ARG A 109 19.52 -1.20 22.23
N GLY A 110 20.24 -0.29 21.58
CA GLY A 110 21.70 -0.39 21.41
C GLY A 110 22.17 -1.59 20.58
N LEU A 111 21.29 -2.14 19.72
CA LEU A 111 21.54 -3.39 18.98
C LEU A 111 22.21 -3.17 17.62
N ALA A 112 22.49 -1.94 17.23
CA ALA A 112 22.99 -1.59 15.90
C ALA A 112 24.33 -2.26 15.53
N ASN A 113 25.18 -2.56 16.51
CA ASN A 113 26.46 -3.24 16.32
C ASN A 113 26.38 -4.77 16.47
N SER A 114 25.26 -5.32 16.96
CA SER A 114 25.09 -6.75 17.23
C SER A 114 24.18 -7.46 16.22
N ILE A 115 23.35 -6.72 15.50
CA ILE A 115 22.46 -7.25 14.46
C ILE A 115 22.93 -6.76 13.10
N ASP A 116 23.24 -7.69 12.21
CA ASP A 116 23.56 -7.39 10.82
C ASP A 116 22.43 -6.57 10.18
N ARG A 117 22.77 -5.56 9.39
CA ARG A 117 21.80 -4.70 8.69
C ARG A 117 20.77 -5.48 7.90
N GLN A 118 21.16 -6.59 7.28
CA GLN A 118 20.25 -7.47 6.53
C GLN A 118 19.26 -8.24 7.42
N GLN A 119 19.53 -8.30 8.73
CA GLN A 119 18.67 -8.92 9.74
C GLN A 119 17.80 -7.90 10.49
N VAL A 120 17.88 -6.61 10.14
CA VAL A 120 16.99 -5.57 10.69
C VAL A 120 15.69 -5.56 9.91
N GLY A 121 14.59 -5.90 10.56
CA GLY A 121 13.25 -5.92 9.97
C GLY A 121 12.26 -6.75 10.79
N LEU A 122 10.98 -6.63 10.49
CA LEU A 122 9.90 -7.26 11.25
C LEU A 122 9.39 -8.57 10.64
N ARG A 123 9.81 -8.92 9.41
CA ARG A 123 9.39 -10.14 8.71
C ARG A 123 10.02 -11.39 9.32
N LYS A 124 9.41 -12.55 9.09
CA LYS A 124 9.79 -13.83 9.69
C LYS A 124 11.26 -14.24 9.48
N HIS A 125 11.88 -13.88 8.37
CA HIS A 125 13.28 -14.21 8.09
C HIS A 125 14.29 -13.31 8.85
N HIS A 126 13.88 -12.18 9.44
CA HIS A 126 14.73 -11.35 10.29
C HIS A 126 14.81 -11.89 11.72
N LYS A 127 15.25 -13.14 11.85
CA LYS A 127 15.21 -13.93 13.10
C LYS A 127 15.92 -13.21 14.23
N LYS A 128 17.16 -12.75 14.01
CA LYS A 128 17.98 -12.10 15.05
C LYS A 128 17.32 -10.89 15.67
N MET A 129 16.68 -10.04 14.85
CA MET A 129 15.94 -8.90 15.37
C MET A 129 14.67 -9.36 16.10
N ARG A 130 13.89 -10.26 15.49
CA ARG A 130 12.62 -10.71 16.10
C ARG A 130 12.83 -11.40 17.45
N GLU A 131 13.95 -12.08 17.67
CA GLU A 131 14.29 -12.69 18.95
C GLU A 131 14.45 -11.67 20.08
N THR A 132 14.71 -10.40 19.75
CA THR A 132 14.83 -9.32 20.75
C THR A 132 13.48 -8.70 21.14
N LEU A 133 12.40 -9.03 20.43
CA LEU A 133 11.03 -8.56 20.69
C LEU A 133 10.32 -9.48 21.70
N SER A 134 9.27 -8.97 22.35
CA SER A 134 8.42 -9.78 23.22
C SER A 134 7.74 -10.92 22.46
N ALA A 135 7.33 -11.97 23.19
CA ALA A 135 6.57 -13.08 22.60
C ALA A 135 5.26 -12.57 21.97
N GLU A 136 4.55 -11.66 22.68
CA GLU A 136 3.29 -11.09 22.20
C GLU A 136 3.45 -10.37 20.86
N LEU A 137 4.49 -9.52 20.72
CA LEU A 137 4.72 -8.82 19.44
C LEU A 137 5.11 -9.81 18.33
N ARG A 138 5.92 -10.82 18.63
CA ARG A 138 6.29 -11.86 17.65
C ARG A 138 5.07 -12.62 17.14
N GLU A 139 4.17 -13.04 18.02
CA GLU A 139 2.91 -13.71 17.64
C GLU A 139 2.04 -12.80 16.77
N TYR A 140 1.92 -11.53 17.12
CA TYR A 140 1.20 -10.57 16.28
C TYR A 140 1.84 -10.43 14.88
N LEU A 141 3.18 -10.33 14.81
CA LEU A 141 3.90 -10.29 13.52
C LEU A 141 3.67 -11.54 12.67
N ASP A 142 3.51 -12.72 13.29
CA ASP A 142 3.20 -13.96 12.59
C ASP A 142 1.81 -13.93 11.94
N THR A 143 0.84 -13.23 12.53
CA THR A 143 -0.48 -13.03 11.90
C THR A 143 -0.43 -12.15 10.66
N LEU A 144 0.63 -11.37 10.48
CA LEU A 144 0.81 -10.44 9.36
C LEU A 144 1.61 -11.03 8.18
N GLU A 145 1.98 -12.31 8.20
CA GLU A 145 2.88 -12.89 7.18
C GLU A 145 2.34 -12.71 5.75
N SER A 146 1.05 -12.96 5.53
CA SER A 146 0.41 -12.75 4.22
C SER A 146 0.44 -11.29 3.78
N TRP A 147 0.23 -10.36 4.71
CA TRP A 147 0.30 -8.94 4.45
C TRP A 147 1.72 -8.49 4.11
N PHE A 148 2.72 -8.99 4.82
CA PHE A 148 4.13 -8.75 4.47
C PHE A 148 4.47 -9.27 3.08
N GLY A 149 4.00 -10.47 2.72
CA GLY A 149 4.20 -11.05 1.40
C GLY A 149 3.67 -10.15 0.29
N TYR A 150 2.41 -9.72 0.43
CA TYR A 150 1.79 -8.76 -0.47
C TYR A 150 2.59 -7.45 -0.57
N LEU A 151 2.93 -6.85 0.58
CA LEU A 151 3.59 -5.55 0.62
C LEU A 151 4.97 -5.57 -0.06
N VAL A 152 5.74 -6.64 0.15
CA VAL A 152 7.05 -6.84 -0.49
C VAL A 152 6.89 -6.98 -1.99
N ASP A 153 5.97 -7.82 -2.43
CA ASP A 153 5.80 -8.12 -3.86
C ASP A 153 5.36 -6.87 -4.65
N TYR A 154 4.40 -6.11 -4.13
CA TYR A 154 3.97 -4.87 -4.76
C TYR A 154 5.05 -3.77 -4.73
N ARG A 155 5.81 -3.65 -3.62
CA ARG A 155 6.93 -2.72 -3.51
C ARG A 155 8.04 -3.09 -4.50
N ASP A 156 8.42 -4.36 -4.58
CA ASP A 156 9.47 -4.82 -5.48
C ASP A 156 9.06 -4.67 -6.95
N ALA A 157 7.77 -4.84 -7.26
CA ALA A 157 7.25 -4.61 -8.58
C ALA A 157 7.50 -3.17 -9.03
N PHE A 158 7.00 -2.17 -8.30
CA PHE A 158 7.14 -0.78 -8.74
C PHE A 158 8.56 -0.25 -8.64
N ALA A 159 9.40 -0.76 -7.73
CA ALA A 159 10.75 -0.28 -7.53
C ALA A 159 11.78 -0.91 -8.48
N HIS A 160 11.57 -2.17 -8.90
CA HIS A 160 12.61 -2.95 -9.56
C HIS A 160 12.14 -3.75 -10.79
N ARG A 161 10.83 -3.95 -10.99
CA ARG A 161 10.29 -4.81 -12.04
C ARG A 161 9.36 -4.02 -12.98
N ILE A 162 8.07 -4.29 -12.90
CA ILE A 162 7.03 -3.68 -13.73
C ILE A 162 6.21 -2.72 -12.86
N PRO A 163 6.15 -1.43 -13.21
CA PRO A 163 5.41 -0.45 -12.43
C PRO A 163 3.94 -0.84 -12.27
N LEU A 164 3.38 -0.51 -11.11
CA LEU A 164 1.96 -0.72 -10.85
C LEU A 164 1.12 0.12 -11.79
N TYR A 165 -0.02 -0.41 -12.22
CA TYR A 165 -0.98 0.29 -13.07
C TYR A 165 -2.42 -0.03 -12.67
N ILE A 166 -3.33 0.88 -13.00
CA ILE A 166 -4.76 0.68 -12.85
C ILE A 166 -5.32 0.35 -14.24
N PRO A 167 -5.78 -0.89 -14.49
CA PRO A 167 -6.37 -1.22 -15.77
C PRO A 167 -7.63 -0.36 -16.00
N PRO A 168 -7.95 -0.02 -17.26
CA PRO A 168 -9.10 0.83 -17.55
C PRO A 168 -10.45 0.20 -17.15
N GLY A 169 -10.47 -1.12 -16.96
CA GLY A 169 -11.63 -1.86 -16.51
C GLY A 169 -11.60 -3.32 -16.95
N GLY A 170 -12.66 -4.03 -16.63
CA GLY A 170 -12.89 -5.40 -17.10
C GLY A 170 -14.01 -5.44 -18.12
N VAL A 171 -13.97 -6.43 -19.00
CA VAL A 171 -15.04 -6.72 -19.98
C VAL A 171 -16.02 -7.70 -19.35
N ARG A 172 -17.33 -7.47 -19.56
CA ARG A 172 -18.35 -8.39 -19.10
C ARG A 172 -18.29 -9.70 -19.89
N PRO A 173 -18.59 -10.87 -19.27
CA PRO A 173 -18.51 -12.16 -19.95
C PRO A 173 -19.20 -12.19 -21.33
N LYS A 174 -20.38 -11.58 -21.46
CA LYS A 174 -21.14 -11.51 -22.71
C LYS A 174 -20.48 -10.67 -23.81
N ASP A 175 -19.55 -9.80 -23.46
CA ASP A 175 -18.88 -8.86 -24.36
C ASP A 175 -17.44 -9.33 -24.72
N HIS A 176 -16.96 -10.47 -24.16
CA HIS A 176 -15.58 -10.95 -24.31
C HIS A 176 -15.20 -11.23 -25.75
N GLU A 177 -16.05 -11.92 -26.52
CA GLU A 177 -15.76 -12.22 -27.92
C GLU A 177 -15.60 -10.94 -28.74
N ARG A 178 -16.52 -9.99 -28.55
CA ARG A 178 -16.45 -8.70 -29.23
C ARG A 178 -15.23 -7.90 -28.84
N ALA A 179 -14.85 -7.91 -27.55
CA ALA A 179 -13.65 -7.23 -27.09
C ALA A 179 -12.38 -7.83 -27.68
N LYS A 180 -12.33 -9.16 -27.81
CA LYS A 180 -11.23 -9.88 -28.46
C LYS A 180 -11.13 -9.54 -29.96
N GLU A 181 -12.24 -9.57 -30.67
CA GLU A 181 -12.28 -9.18 -32.10
C GLU A 181 -11.73 -7.76 -32.32
N LEU A 182 -12.14 -6.81 -31.44
CA LEU A 182 -11.64 -5.43 -31.51
C LEU A 182 -10.14 -5.35 -31.19
N GLU A 183 -9.63 -6.13 -30.25
CA GLU A 183 -8.21 -6.19 -29.92
C GLU A 183 -7.36 -6.73 -31.10
N ASP A 184 -7.83 -7.80 -31.75
CA ASP A 184 -7.16 -8.36 -32.92
C ASP A 184 -7.11 -7.33 -34.06
N ARG A 185 -8.18 -6.59 -34.29
CA ARG A 185 -8.25 -5.51 -35.28
C ARG A 185 -7.37 -4.32 -34.90
N LYS A 186 -7.28 -3.95 -33.63
CA LYS A 186 -6.37 -2.91 -33.14
C LYS A 186 -4.91 -3.30 -33.42
N THR A 187 -4.55 -4.55 -33.14
CA THR A 187 -3.24 -5.09 -33.43
C THR A 187 -2.92 -5.02 -34.95
N ALA A 188 -3.86 -5.38 -35.79
CA ALA A 188 -3.71 -5.27 -37.24
C ALA A 188 -3.54 -3.81 -37.70
N ALA A 189 -4.30 -2.87 -37.15
CA ALA A 189 -4.17 -1.44 -37.45
C ALA A 189 -2.80 -0.88 -36.99
N LEU A 190 -2.30 -1.31 -35.82
CA LEU A 190 -0.98 -0.94 -35.33
C LEU A 190 0.12 -1.44 -36.25
N ASN A 191 0.06 -2.72 -36.66
CA ASN A 191 1.02 -3.32 -37.58
C ASN A 191 1.01 -2.65 -38.96
N ALA A 192 -0.16 -2.14 -39.37
CA ALA A 192 -0.31 -1.37 -40.64
C ALA A 192 0.06 0.11 -40.46
N LEU A 193 0.59 0.55 -39.34
CA LEU A 193 0.92 1.94 -38.97
C LEU A 193 -0.26 2.90 -39.23
N ASN A 194 -1.49 2.45 -38.97
CA ASN A 194 -2.72 3.23 -39.11
C ASN A 194 -3.24 3.73 -37.75
N PRO A 195 -2.77 4.86 -37.24
CA PRO A 195 -3.14 5.38 -35.93
C PRO A 195 -4.62 5.78 -35.85
N TYR A 196 -5.21 6.26 -36.92
CA TYR A 196 -6.63 6.66 -36.95
C TYR A 196 -7.56 5.48 -36.75
N GLU A 197 -7.30 4.37 -37.44
CA GLU A 197 -8.10 3.14 -37.26
C GLU A 197 -7.88 2.53 -35.88
N TYR A 198 -6.62 2.56 -35.36
CA TYR A 198 -6.31 2.12 -34.00
C TYR A 198 -7.14 2.91 -32.97
N GLU A 199 -7.12 4.25 -33.02
CA GLU A 199 -7.85 5.11 -32.09
C GLU A 199 -9.37 4.89 -32.17
N ARG A 200 -9.90 4.71 -33.37
CA ARG A 200 -11.33 4.42 -33.60
C ARG A 200 -11.74 3.10 -32.93
N LEU A 201 -10.97 2.04 -33.15
CA LEU A 201 -11.22 0.71 -32.58
C LEU A 201 -11.04 0.70 -31.06
N ASP A 202 -10.03 1.43 -30.55
CA ASP A 202 -9.82 1.60 -29.11
C ASP A 202 -11.03 2.29 -28.45
N ALA A 203 -11.51 3.35 -29.05
CA ALA A 203 -12.72 4.04 -28.57
C ALA A 203 -13.99 3.16 -28.62
N GLU A 204 -14.09 2.26 -29.61
CA GLU A 204 -15.19 1.29 -29.69
C GLU A 204 -15.07 0.22 -28.60
N GLN A 205 -13.87 -0.32 -28.40
CA GLN A 205 -13.59 -1.34 -27.38
C GLN A 205 -13.81 -0.79 -25.97
N MET A 206 -13.38 0.45 -25.69
CA MET A 206 -13.58 1.10 -24.40
C MET A 206 -15.04 1.21 -23.96
N LYS A 207 -16.01 1.17 -24.88
CA LYS A 207 -17.45 1.14 -24.55
C LYS A 207 -17.91 -0.18 -23.93
N LEU A 208 -17.15 -1.25 -24.12
CA LEU A 208 -17.41 -2.58 -23.57
C LEU A 208 -16.89 -2.74 -22.14
N PHE A 209 -15.95 -1.87 -21.73
CA PHE A 209 -15.32 -1.95 -20.43
C PHE A 209 -16.22 -1.40 -19.31
N VAL A 210 -16.10 -2.03 -18.15
CA VAL A 210 -16.68 -1.56 -16.88
C VAL A 210 -15.54 -1.25 -15.93
N PHE A 211 -15.52 -0.05 -15.39
CA PHE A 211 -14.46 0.35 -14.48
C PHE A 211 -14.43 -0.54 -13.24
N GLN A 212 -13.25 -1.01 -12.90
CA GLN A 212 -12.93 -1.76 -11.68
C GLN A 212 -11.74 -1.08 -10.99
N PRO A 213 -11.87 -0.68 -9.72
CA PRO A 213 -10.82 0.03 -8.99
C PRO A 213 -9.73 -0.95 -8.51
N LEU A 214 -9.09 -1.62 -9.46
CA LEU A 214 -8.05 -2.61 -9.23
C LEU A 214 -6.68 -2.01 -9.51
N ILE A 215 -5.66 -2.47 -8.79
CA ILE A 215 -4.24 -2.21 -9.07
C ILE A 215 -3.56 -3.52 -9.43
N CYS A 216 -2.73 -3.50 -10.45
CA CYS A 216 -1.98 -4.63 -10.97
C CYS A 216 -0.52 -4.25 -11.17
N HIS A 217 0.40 -5.23 -11.20
CA HIS A 217 1.79 -5.00 -11.61
C HIS A 217 2.21 -5.85 -12.81
N SER A 218 1.50 -6.92 -13.14
CA SER A 218 1.80 -7.76 -14.30
C SER A 218 0.59 -8.54 -14.76
N PHE A 219 0.55 -8.92 -16.03
CA PHE A 219 -0.43 -9.88 -16.57
C PHE A 219 0.04 -11.33 -16.40
N ASN A 220 1.35 -11.56 -16.35
CA ASN A 220 1.95 -12.90 -16.36
C ASN A 220 2.47 -13.32 -14.98
N GLU A 221 2.82 -12.35 -14.13
CA GLU A 221 3.24 -12.60 -12.77
C GLU A 221 2.03 -12.58 -11.83
N MET A 222 1.79 -13.66 -11.13
CA MET A 222 0.84 -13.65 -9.99
C MET A 222 1.44 -12.77 -8.88
N PRO A 223 0.73 -11.81 -8.34
CA PRO A 223 -0.55 -11.98 -7.67
C PRO A 223 -1.74 -11.41 -8.43
N ALA A 224 -2.93 -11.84 -7.98
CA ALA A 224 -4.19 -11.38 -8.52
C ALA A 224 -4.35 -9.85 -8.37
N PRO A 225 -5.06 -9.20 -9.31
CA PRO A 225 -5.44 -7.80 -9.20
C PRO A 225 -6.11 -7.50 -7.85
N MET A 226 -5.77 -6.37 -7.24
CA MET A 226 -6.22 -6.02 -5.91
C MET A 226 -7.06 -4.74 -5.92
N ALA A 227 -8.18 -4.75 -5.21
CA ALA A 227 -9.00 -3.56 -5.02
C ALA A 227 -8.24 -2.56 -4.13
N PHE A 228 -7.78 -1.44 -4.70
CA PHE A 228 -6.86 -0.55 -4.02
C PHE A 228 -7.47 0.25 -2.86
N HIS A 229 -8.75 0.61 -2.90
CA HIS A 229 -9.37 1.38 -1.82
C HIS A 229 -9.37 0.66 -0.47
N PRO A 230 -9.93 -0.57 -0.35
CA PRO A 230 -9.90 -1.29 0.92
C PRO A 230 -8.48 -1.67 1.33
N GLN A 231 -7.58 -1.94 0.36
CA GLN A 231 -6.20 -2.29 0.68
C GLN A 231 -5.43 -1.11 1.28
N LEU A 232 -5.53 0.08 0.71
CA LEU A 232 -4.90 1.29 1.26
C LEU A 232 -5.34 1.57 2.72
N ILE A 233 -6.62 1.34 3.02
CA ILE A 233 -7.14 1.45 4.39
C ILE A 233 -6.55 0.37 5.29
N ALA A 234 -6.52 -0.89 4.83
CA ALA A 234 -5.94 -2.00 5.57
C ALA A 234 -4.45 -1.78 5.87
N ASP A 235 -3.70 -1.30 4.88
CA ASP A 235 -2.28 -0.96 5.03
C ASP A 235 -2.07 0.10 6.12
N PHE A 236 -2.86 1.17 6.10
CA PHE A 236 -2.79 2.22 7.10
C PHE A 236 -3.10 1.68 8.52
N LEU A 237 -4.18 0.92 8.66
CA LEU A 237 -4.58 0.37 9.97
C LEU A 237 -3.54 -0.62 10.51
N THR A 238 -2.92 -1.40 9.63
CA THR A 238 -1.83 -2.32 10.02
C THR A 238 -0.59 -1.55 10.48
N VAL A 239 -0.20 -0.49 9.75
CA VAL A 239 0.94 0.36 10.15
C VAL A 239 0.65 1.09 11.47
N GLU A 240 -0.56 1.61 11.66
CA GLU A 240 -0.98 2.26 12.90
C GLU A 240 -0.90 1.28 14.09
N ALA A 241 -1.42 0.07 13.95
CA ALA A 241 -1.36 -0.96 14.97
C ALA A 241 0.08 -1.39 15.28
N LEU A 242 0.93 -1.58 14.26
CA LEU A 242 2.36 -1.85 14.44
C LEU A 242 3.07 -0.72 15.18
N GLY A 243 2.77 0.54 14.81
CA GLY A 243 3.34 1.71 15.49
C GLY A 243 2.97 1.78 16.97
N LEU A 244 1.71 1.50 17.32
CA LEU A 244 1.26 1.46 18.71
C LEU A 244 1.90 0.31 19.50
N LYS A 245 1.98 -0.89 18.92
CA LYS A 245 2.64 -2.04 19.56
C LYS A 245 4.14 -1.79 19.77
N MET A 246 4.81 -1.20 18.81
CA MET A 246 6.23 -0.83 18.95
C MET A 246 6.45 0.20 20.06
N LEU A 247 5.58 1.19 20.24
CA LEU A 247 5.64 2.10 21.38
C LEU A 247 5.47 1.38 22.72
N GLY A 248 4.59 0.37 22.78
CA GLY A 248 4.45 -0.49 23.95
C GLY A 248 5.74 -1.25 24.29
N GLU A 249 6.39 -1.84 23.27
CA GLU A 249 7.68 -2.53 23.43
C GLU A 249 8.77 -1.57 23.94
N LEU A 250 8.86 -0.37 23.36
CA LEU A 250 9.84 0.64 23.78
C LEU A 250 9.63 1.06 25.24
N ALA A 251 8.38 1.30 25.65
CA ALA A 251 8.05 1.68 27.01
C ALA A 251 8.38 0.56 28.01
N ALA A 252 8.05 -0.69 27.69
CA ALA A 252 8.36 -1.84 28.53
C ALA A 252 9.88 -2.03 28.70
N ALA A 253 10.63 -1.84 27.62
CA ALA A 253 12.08 -1.94 27.63
C ALA A 253 12.76 -0.86 28.49
N THR A 254 12.25 0.38 28.46
CA THR A 254 12.76 1.48 29.30
C THR A 254 12.50 1.20 30.78
N ALA A 255 11.32 0.71 31.14
CA ALA A 255 11.00 0.37 32.53
C ALA A 255 11.91 -0.73 33.10
N ALA A 256 12.28 -1.72 32.28
CA ALA A 256 13.18 -2.82 32.68
C ALA A 256 14.63 -2.40 32.96
N HIS A 257 15.08 -1.23 32.48
CA HIS A 257 16.43 -0.68 32.72
C HIS A 257 16.48 0.26 33.94
N SER A 258 15.32 0.63 34.50
CA SER A 258 15.21 1.53 35.63
C SER A 258 15.17 0.79 36.99
N HIS A 259 15.23 -0.53 36.96
CA HIS A 259 15.31 -1.45 38.10
C HIS A 259 16.61 -2.26 38.06
#